data_1ef1c515c2e8cc99da9ea5bd9dd6e923
#
_entry.id   1ef1c515c2e8cc99da9ea5bd9dd6e923
#
_cell.length_a   1.000
_cell.length_b   1.000
_cell.length_c   1.000
_cell.angle_alpha   90.00
_cell.angle_beta   90.00
_cell.angle_gamma   90.00
#
_symmetry.space_group_name_H-M   'P 1'
#
loop_
_entity.id
_entity.type
_entity.pdbx_description
1 polymer ?
#
loop_
_entity_poly.entity_id
_entity_poly.type
_entity_poly.pdbx_seq_one_letter_code
_entity_poly.pdbx_strand_id
1 'polypeptide(L)'
;MIFIIVSAVVTVLIMAMLGRISNFFGKPSNLRSSNQLQVESKYSKASDKTDNTDKSHSFYRNCEKATTEPITGDITGSIPKWLRGTLIRNGTGITKVGNDEYTHLFDGLSILHRYHIDDGTVTYTSRPLESDTYKKNMAANRIIVSEFGTIGFPDPCKTLFQRLQSDFSSLLLKKVDVTDNCSVSVGYYGDQLYAMTETNAMRRIDSKTLETIGDKTVLTKYVAINHATAHPHVCEDGTVYNLGSSYQSKKGPHYVVIKVPPTFGSKETSYEGAEIVAEIPFTYKRYPSYYHSFAITKDKLIFIEAPLRLDMLRLATMGITKKPFSSAMSWNTSIKTRFHVVSLTDGKNHPVVYEADPFFTFHHINAYEEDGQIVVDVAAYDRGDMVILLQSSKVDNASNTAYESSARRFVLPLNVDTASDNQNLVTLKDCKATATMVKTSGTKPKVYLSPQNLTKEWIDLPRFNYHYNTEKYNYFYGVTSLGEQNWSTPEPDSLTKVDIKNDKTIVWASKDEIPSEPIFVARPGAVDEDDGVLLTALMDKHEEKRATLLLLDAKDMTEMARVKFQTAGTFTGTFHGQWANQADRIHLF
;
A
#
# COMPACT_ATOMS: atom_id res chain seq x y z
N MET A 1 -2.41 -22.15 45.37
CA MET A 1 -1.01 -21.69 45.58
C MET A 1 -0.22 -21.66 44.27
N ILE A 2 -0.18 -22.70 43.46
CA ILE A 2 0.53 -22.74 42.18
C ILE A 2 0.03 -21.65 41.18
N PHE A 3 -1.26 -21.41 41.07
CA PHE A 3 -1.84 -20.37 40.21
C PHE A 3 -1.41 -18.94 40.59
N ILE A 4 -1.27 -18.65 41.90
CA ILE A 4 -0.86 -17.34 42.39
C ILE A 4 0.65 -17.11 42.10
N ILE A 5 1.46 -18.16 42.25
CA ILE A 5 2.91 -18.10 41.98
C ILE A 5 3.15 -17.93 40.48
N VAL A 6 2.43 -18.66 39.63
CA VAL A 6 2.51 -18.51 38.16
C VAL A 6 2.06 -17.11 37.72
N SER A 7 0.97 -16.58 38.31
CA SER A 7 0.51 -15.21 38.01
C SER A 7 1.52 -14.16 38.42
N ALA A 8 2.15 -14.31 39.60
CA ALA A 8 3.18 -13.38 40.09
C ALA A 8 4.45 -13.42 39.23
N VAL A 9 4.93 -14.62 38.86
CA VAL A 9 6.09 -14.79 37.98
C VAL A 9 5.83 -14.21 36.59
N VAL A 10 4.63 -14.44 36.00
CA VAL A 10 4.23 -13.86 34.74
C VAL A 10 4.18 -12.33 34.82
N THR A 11 3.64 -11.77 35.90
CA THR A 11 3.58 -10.32 36.11
C THR A 11 4.98 -9.70 36.21
N VAL A 12 5.91 -10.33 36.95
CA VAL A 12 7.31 -9.88 37.08
C VAL A 12 8.03 -9.97 35.73
N LEU A 13 7.83 -11.03 34.96
CA LEU A 13 8.41 -11.17 33.63
C LEU A 13 7.86 -10.13 32.65
N ILE A 14 6.56 -9.84 32.69
CA ILE A 14 5.93 -8.77 31.89
C ILE A 14 6.51 -7.41 32.30
N MET A 15 6.63 -7.11 33.58
CA MET A 15 7.22 -5.86 34.07
C MET A 15 8.70 -5.71 33.69
N ALA A 16 9.50 -6.77 33.78
CA ALA A 16 10.88 -6.78 33.32
C ALA A 16 11.01 -6.59 31.80
N MET A 17 10.11 -7.19 31.05
CA MET A 17 10.04 -7.02 29.58
C MET A 17 9.63 -5.60 29.19
N LEU A 18 8.62 -5.03 29.85
CA LEU A 18 8.19 -3.64 29.65
C LEU A 18 9.30 -2.65 30.02
N GLY A 19 10.04 -2.92 31.10
CA GLY A 19 11.21 -2.14 31.50
C GLY A 19 12.33 -2.18 30.46
N ARG A 20 12.63 -3.36 29.89
CA ARG A 20 13.62 -3.51 28.80
C ARG A 20 13.16 -2.81 27.51
N ILE A 21 11.89 -2.93 27.15
CA ILE A 21 11.30 -2.25 25.98
C ILE A 21 11.35 -0.73 26.20
N SER A 22 10.97 -0.24 27.38
CA SER A 22 11.04 1.19 27.72
C SER A 22 12.47 1.73 27.70
N ASN A 23 13.46 0.97 28.18
CA ASN A 23 14.87 1.36 28.11
C ASN A 23 15.43 1.33 26.69
N PHE A 24 14.95 0.42 25.85
CA PHE A 24 15.36 0.32 24.44
C PHE A 24 14.87 1.50 23.59
N PHE A 25 13.61 1.94 23.84
CA PHE A 25 13.01 3.06 23.08
C PHE A 25 13.23 4.44 23.74
N GLY A 26 13.90 4.52 24.89
CA GLY A 26 14.15 5.75 25.64
C GLY A 26 12.95 6.24 26.47
N LYS A 27 13.21 7.15 27.42
CA LYS A 27 12.13 7.81 28.18
C LYS A 27 11.22 8.59 27.22
N PRO A 28 9.91 8.68 27.49
CA PRO A 28 9.00 9.47 26.67
C PRO A 28 9.52 10.92 26.65
N SER A 29 9.92 11.39 25.48
CA SER A 29 10.03 12.83 25.24
C SER A 29 8.65 13.43 25.49
N ASN A 30 8.56 14.68 25.96
CA ASN A 30 7.33 15.40 26.33
C ASN A 30 6.32 15.61 25.17
N LEU A 31 6.19 14.66 24.26
CA LEU A 31 5.10 14.53 23.31
C LEU A 31 3.88 13.97 24.07
N ARG A 32 3.41 14.70 25.08
CA ARG A 32 2.02 14.52 25.52
C ARG A 32 1.15 14.92 24.34
N SER A 33 0.43 13.96 23.80
CA SER A 33 -0.65 14.21 22.86
C SER A 33 -1.68 15.11 23.57
N SER A 34 -1.63 16.41 23.34
CA SER A 34 -2.65 17.35 23.82
C SER A 34 -4.00 17.18 23.10
N ASN A 35 -4.09 16.26 22.15
CA ASN A 35 -5.32 15.81 21.54
C ASN A 35 -5.21 14.31 21.24
N GLN A 36 -5.25 13.48 22.30
CA GLN A 36 -5.91 12.20 22.15
C GLN A 36 -7.37 12.54 21.85
N LEU A 37 -7.75 12.48 20.59
CA LEU A 37 -9.14 12.31 20.25
C LEU A 37 -9.63 11.12 21.08
N GLN A 38 -10.46 11.42 22.08
CA GLN A 38 -11.24 10.43 22.81
C GLN A 38 -12.28 9.86 21.82
N VAL A 39 -11.81 9.14 20.81
CA VAL A 39 -12.66 8.39 19.90
C VAL A 39 -13.30 7.21 20.66
N GLU A 40 -12.68 6.76 21.76
CA GLU A 40 -13.20 5.62 22.53
C GLU A 40 -14.45 5.92 23.36
N SER A 41 -14.77 7.16 23.73
CA SER A 41 -15.88 7.42 24.66
C SER A 41 -17.19 7.89 24.03
N LYS A 42 -17.22 8.29 22.76
CA LYS A 42 -18.44 8.72 22.07
C LYS A 42 -19.17 7.59 21.30
N TYR A 43 -18.52 6.47 21.08
CA TYR A 43 -19.08 5.40 20.23
C TYR A 43 -19.55 4.14 20.96
N SER A 44 -19.54 4.12 22.30
CA SER A 44 -19.99 2.96 23.08
C SER A 44 -21.52 2.88 23.32
N LYS A 45 -22.30 3.75 22.71
CA LYS A 45 -23.77 3.71 22.77
C LYS A 45 -24.38 4.06 21.42
N ALA A 46 -24.22 3.18 20.44
CA ALA A 46 -25.18 3.12 19.34
C ALA A 46 -26.15 1.99 19.68
N SER A 47 -27.35 2.37 20.05
CA SER A 47 -28.49 1.51 20.32
C SER A 47 -28.91 0.78 19.04
N ASP A 48 -29.29 -0.49 19.20
CA ASP A 48 -30.15 -1.23 18.28
C ASP A 48 -31.23 -0.32 17.65
N LYS A 49 -31.05 -0.01 16.40
CA LYS A 49 -32.12 0.30 15.48
C LYS A 49 -31.84 -0.50 14.21
N THR A 50 -32.47 -1.65 14.15
CA THR A 50 -32.74 -2.39 12.92
C THR A 50 -33.53 -1.48 11.98
N ASP A 51 -32.82 -0.87 11.04
CA ASP A 51 -33.44 -0.37 9.82
C ASP A 51 -32.81 -1.13 8.64
N ASN A 52 -33.66 -1.98 8.07
CA ASN A 52 -33.35 -3.01 7.11
C ASN A 52 -33.23 -2.36 5.73
N THR A 53 -32.07 -1.79 5.41
CA THR A 53 -31.59 -1.61 4.04
C THR A 53 -30.13 -2.04 4.01
N ASP A 54 -29.93 -3.31 3.72
CA ASP A 54 -28.63 -3.96 3.54
C ASP A 54 -27.95 -3.41 2.26
N LYS A 55 -27.40 -2.20 2.35
CA LYS A 55 -26.44 -1.67 1.38
C LYS A 55 -25.05 -1.98 1.90
N SER A 56 -24.68 -3.27 1.81
CA SER A 56 -23.29 -3.62 2.02
C SER A 56 -22.44 -2.87 0.99
N HIS A 57 -21.47 -2.11 1.47
CA HIS A 57 -20.51 -1.40 0.64
C HIS A 57 -19.83 -2.36 -0.33
N SER A 58 -19.76 -2.02 -1.62
CA SER A 58 -19.31 -2.94 -2.69
C SER A 58 -17.91 -3.52 -2.46
N PHE A 59 -17.02 -2.79 -1.79
CA PHE A 59 -15.68 -3.28 -1.42
C PHE A 59 -15.67 -4.36 -0.32
N TYR A 60 -16.76 -4.59 0.40
CA TYR A 60 -16.89 -5.67 1.39
C TYR A 60 -17.62 -6.90 0.84
N ARG A 61 -17.84 -6.99 -0.46
CA ARG A 61 -18.38 -8.20 -1.08
C ARG A 61 -17.52 -9.41 -0.76
N ASN A 62 -18.17 -10.56 -0.64
CA ASN A 62 -17.52 -11.82 -0.34
C ASN A 62 -17.53 -12.74 -1.56
N CYS A 63 -16.36 -13.14 -2.03
CA CYS A 63 -16.22 -14.14 -3.09
C CYS A 63 -16.36 -15.55 -2.50
N GLU A 64 -17.52 -16.14 -2.61
CA GLU A 64 -17.81 -17.48 -2.12
C GLU A 64 -17.27 -18.59 -3.04
N LYS A 65 -17.03 -18.24 -4.32
CA LYS A 65 -16.53 -19.19 -5.32
C LYS A 65 -15.71 -18.48 -6.39
N ALA A 66 -14.44 -18.78 -6.46
CA ALA A 66 -13.56 -18.25 -7.50
C ALA A 66 -13.84 -18.92 -8.87
N THR A 67 -13.52 -18.21 -9.96
CA THR A 67 -13.59 -18.69 -11.34
C THR A 67 -12.27 -19.31 -11.72
N THR A 68 -12.03 -20.56 -11.36
CA THR A 68 -10.73 -21.24 -11.48
C THR A 68 -10.42 -21.72 -12.89
N GLU A 69 -11.45 -21.99 -13.69
CA GLU A 69 -11.29 -22.33 -15.11
C GLU A 69 -11.42 -21.07 -15.96
N PRO A 70 -10.60 -20.91 -17.01
CA PRO A 70 -10.66 -19.75 -17.89
C PRO A 70 -12.02 -19.64 -18.58
N ILE A 71 -12.65 -18.48 -18.49
CA ILE A 71 -13.86 -18.15 -19.22
C ILE A 71 -13.58 -17.06 -20.25
N THR A 72 -14.19 -17.19 -21.43
CA THR A 72 -14.08 -16.17 -22.49
C THR A 72 -15.10 -15.06 -22.25
N GLY A 73 -14.68 -13.80 -22.42
CA GLY A 73 -15.55 -12.65 -22.21
C GLY A 73 -16.30 -12.23 -23.47
N ASP A 74 -17.45 -11.59 -23.26
CA ASP A 74 -18.24 -10.94 -24.30
C ASP A 74 -17.66 -9.55 -24.58
N ILE A 75 -17.19 -9.33 -25.82
CA ILE A 75 -16.47 -8.11 -26.23
C ILE A 75 -17.44 -7.15 -26.91
N THR A 76 -17.45 -5.90 -26.44
CA THR A 76 -18.05 -4.75 -27.12
C THR A 76 -16.93 -3.77 -27.46
N GLY A 77 -16.89 -3.27 -28.66
CA GLY A 77 -15.81 -2.41 -29.17
C GLY A 77 -14.71 -3.19 -29.88
N SER A 78 -13.47 -2.69 -29.84
CA SER A 78 -12.35 -3.26 -30.58
C SER A 78 -11.08 -3.25 -29.73
N ILE A 79 -10.48 -4.41 -29.57
CA ILE A 79 -9.19 -4.58 -28.88
C ILE A 79 -8.07 -4.41 -29.91
N PRO A 80 -7.07 -3.54 -29.65
CA PRO A 80 -5.95 -3.36 -30.56
C PRO A 80 -5.19 -4.67 -30.79
N LYS A 81 -4.89 -5.02 -32.03
CA LYS A 81 -4.20 -6.28 -32.39
C LYS A 81 -2.81 -6.42 -31.75
N TRP A 82 -2.16 -5.29 -31.43
CA TRP A 82 -0.86 -5.29 -30.79
C TRP A 82 -0.93 -5.60 -29.28
N LEU A 83 -2.10 -5.41 -28.66
CA LEU A 83 -2.28 -5.65 -27.23
C LEU A 83 -2.39 -7.15 -26.97
N ARG A 84 -1.28 -7.75 -26.56
CA ARG A 84 -1.17 -9.17 -26.22
C ARG A 84 -0.40 -9.31 -24.91
N GLY A 85 -0.97 -9.99 -23.93
CA GLY A 85 -0.36 -10.14 -22.62
C GLY A 85 -1.35 -10.53 -21.54
N THR A 86 -0.95 -10.32 -20.31
CA THR A 86 -1.73 -10.70 -19.13
C THR A 86 -1.74 -9.58 -18.11
N LEU A 87 -2.94 -9.16 -17.71
CA LEU A 87 -3.14 -8.32 -16.52
C LEU A 87 -3.46 -9.23 -15.34
N ILE A 88 -2.64 -9.17 -14.30
CA ILE A 88 -2.88 -9.85 -13.03
C ILE A 88 -3.17 -8.78 -11.99
N ARG A 89 -4.25 -8.97 -11.22
CA ARG A 89 -4.67 -8.06 -10.17
C ARG A 89 -4.83 -8.80 -8.85
N ASN A 90 -4.67 -8.07 -7.77
CA ASN A 90 -4.78 -8.58 -6.40
C ASN A 90 -5.68 -7.67 -5.56
N GLY A 91 -6.36 -8.26 -4.61
CA GLY A 91 -7.21 -7.53 -3.68
C GLY A 91 -7.81 -8.45 -2.63
N THR A 92 -8.47 -7.84 -1.66
CA THR A 92 -9.26 -8.56 -0.66
C THR A 92 -10.55 -9.08 -1.30
N GLY A 93 -10.82 -10.38 -1.17
CA GLY A 93 -11.98 -10.96 -1.85
C GLY A 93 -12.81 -11.90 -0.98
N ILE A 94 -12.21 -12.61 -0.02
CA ILE A 94 -12.97 -13.41 0.94
C ILE A 94 -13.06 -12.62 2.24
N THR A 95 -14.21 -11.99 2.45
CA THR A 95 -14.47 -11.14 3.63
C THR A 95 -15.15 -11.88 4.77
N LYS A 96 -15.60 -13.14 4.54
CA LYS A 96 -16.29 -14.00 5.52
C LYS A 96 -15.65 -15.38 5.56
N VAL A 97 -15.44 -15.90 6.76
CA VAL A 97 -14.98 -17.27 6.99
C VAL A 97 -15.85 -17.91 8.06
N GLY A 98 -16.67 -18.90 7.67
CA GLY A 98 -17.73 -19.44 8.53
C GLY A 98 -18.71 -18.34 8.92
N ASN A 99 -18.84 -18.10 10.23
CA ASN A 99 -19.70 -17.03 10.77
C ASN A 99 -18.94 -15.75 11.12
N ASP A 100 -17.64 -15.70 10.88
CA ASP A 100 -16.81 -14.54 11.21
C ASP A 100 -16.63 -13.65 9.98
N GLU A 101 -16.63 -12.33 10.17
CA GLU A 101 -16.40 -11.33 9.13
C GLU A 101 -15.16 -10.51 9.43
N TYR A 102 -14.39 -10.19 8.40
CA TYR A 102 -13.33 -9.20 8.49
C TYR A 102 -13.92 -7.80 8.64
N THR A 103 -13.32 -7.00 9.52
CA THR A 103 -13.87 -5.69 9.93
C THR A 103 -13.13 -4.51 9.30
N HIS A 104 -12.13 -4.74 8.48
CA HIS A 104 -11.35 -3.70 7.82
C HIS A 104 -11.16 -4.02 6.34
N LEU A 105 -11.20 -2.99 5.48
CA LEU A 105 -11.08 -3.14 4.02
C LEU A 105 -9.82 -3.91 3.59
N PHE A 106 -8.72 -3.79 4.34
CA PHE A 106 -7.44 -4.43 4.01
C PHE A 106 -7.33 -5.90 4.46
N ASP A 107 -8.30 -6.44 5.19
CA ASP A 107 -8.15 -7.69 5.94
C ASP A 107 -8.65 -8.94 5.21
N GLY A 108 -9.58 -8.80 4.27
CA GLY A 108 -10.14 -9.94 3.54
C GLY A 108 -9.05 -10.81 2.89
N LEU A 109 -9.28 -12.13 2.83
CA LEU A 109 -8.32 -13.04 2.20
C LEU A 109 -8.17 -12.71 0.72
N SER A 110 -6.94 -12.79 0.25
CA SER A 110 -6.53 -12.41 -1.11
C SER A 110 -7.22 -13.25 -2.18
N ILE A 111 -7.78 -12.58 -3.19
CA ILE A 111 -8.20 -13.18 -4.46
C ILE A 111 -7.36 -12.57 -5.58
N LEU A 112 -6.77 -13.43 -6.37
CA LEU A 112 -6.03 -13.07 -7.57
C LEU A 112 -6.98 -13.13 -8.77
N HIS A 113 -6.87 -12.16 -9.69
CA HIS A 113 -7.63 -12.07 -10.92
C HIS A 113 -6.67 -11.99 -12.10
N ARG A 114 -6.95 -12.72 -13.16
CA ARG A 114 -6.13 -12.75 -14.37
C ARG A 114 -7.00 -12.49 -15.58
N TYR A 115 -6.63 -11.49 -16.37
CA TYR A 115 -7.16 -11.20 -17.69
C TYR A 115 -6.07 -11.46 -18.72
N HIS A 116 -6.28 -12.42 -19.60
CA HIS A 116 -5.31 -12.75 -20.64
C HIS A 116 -5.87 -12.35 -22.00
N ILE A 117 -5.13 -11.49 -22.68
CA ILE A 117 -5.48 -10.95 -23.99
C ILE A 117 -4.56 -11.59 -25.04
N ASP A 118 -5.14 -12.29 -25.98
CA ASP A 118 -4.42 -12.86 -27.11
C ASP A 118 -5.29 -12.88 -28.35
N ASP A 119 -4.76 -12.35 -29.44
CA ASP A 119 -5.40 -12.27 -30.77
C ASP A 119 -6.85 -11.78 -30.75
N GLY A 120 -7.10 -10.71 -29.99
CA GLY A 120 -8.43 -10.10 -29.85
C GLY A 120 -9.41 -10.88 -28.98
N THR A 121 -9.00 -11.99 -28.39
CA THR A 121 -9.77 -12.76 -27.40
C THR A 121 -9.29 -12.41 -26.00
N VAL A 122 -10.22 -12.35 -25.04
CA VAL A 122 -9.89 -12.14 -23.62
C VAL A 122 -10.48 -13.26 -22.80
N THR A 123 -9.62 -13.87 -21.97
CA THR A 123 -10.06 -14.85 -20.97
C THR A 123 -9.85 -14.32 -19.56
N TYR A 124 -10.73 -14.71 -18.66
CA TYR A 124 -10.67 -14.37 -17.25
C TYR A 124 -10.56 -15.61 -16.37
N THR A 125 -9.76 -15.51 -15.32
CA THR A 125 -9.61 -16.52 -14.28
C THR A 125 -9.43 -15.82 -12.94
N SER A 126 -9.96 -16.39 -11.87
CA SER A 126 -9.66 -15.93 -10.50
C SER A 126 -9.37 -17.10 -9.59
N ARG A 127 -8.53 -16.87 -8.57
CA ARG A 127 -8.15 -17.91 -7.61
C ARG A 127 -7.81 -17.28 -6.24
N PRO A 128 -8.23 -17.90 -5.12
CA PRO A 128 -7.72 -17.52 -3.81
C PRO A 128 -6.21 -17.72 -3.74
N LEU A 129 -5.50 -16.81 -3.09
CA LEU A 129 -4.12 -17.04 -2.71
C LEU A 129 -4.09 -18.06 -1.57
N GLU A 130 -3.56 -19.25 -1.82
CA GLU A 130 -3.45 -20.32 -0.81
C GLU A 130 -2.30 -20.06 0.17
N SER A 131 -2.38 -18.92 0.88
CA SER A 131 -1.46 -18.56 1.96
C SER A 131 -1.62 -19.47 3.18
N ASP A 132 -0.66 -19.44 4.11
CA ASP A 132 -0.80 -20.14 5.39
C ASP A 132 -1.99 -19.58 6.18
N THR A 133 -2.21 -18.26 6.09
CA THR A 133 -3.38 -17.58 6.68
C THR A 133 -4.68 -18.12 6.10
N TYR A 134 -4.79 -18.21 4.77
CA TYR A 134 -5.95 -18.79 4.09
C TYR A 134 -6.20 -20.23 4.56
N LYS A 135 -5.19 -21.09 4.48
CA LYS A 135 -5.28 -22.51 4.87
C LYS A 135 -5.71 -22.69 6.33
N LYS A 136 -5.14 -21.91 7.24
CA LYS A 136 -5.48 -21.96 8.68
C LYS A 136 -6.93 -21.53 8.95
N ASN A 137 -7.35 -20.41 8.36
CA ASN A 137 -8.69 -19.87 8.58
C ASN A 137 -9.77 -20.78 7.97
N MET A 138 -9.55 -21.26 6.74
CA MET A 138 -10.50 -22.20 6.08
C MET A 138 -10.60 -23.53 6.82
N ALA A 139 -9.47 -24.10 7.27
CA ALA A 139 -9.49 -25.35 8.05
C ALA A 139 -10.20 -25.19 9.40
N ALA A 140 -10.06 -24.03 10.05
CA ALA A 140 -10.76 -23.73 11.29
C ALA A 140 -12.23 -23.33 11.09
N ASN A 141 -12.66 -23.06 9.86
CA ASN A 141 -13.92 -22.42 9.50
C ASN A 141 -14.19 -21.16 10.35
N ARG A 142 -13.11 -20.41 10.66
CA ARG A 142 -13.11 -19.19 11.47
C ARG A 142 -11.90 -18.30 11.14
N ILE A 143 -12.00 -17.01 11.42
CA ILE A 143 -10.87 -16.11 11.38
C ILE A 143 -10.02 -16.33 12.64
N ILE A 144 -8.90 -17.07 12.51
CA ILE A 144 -7.99 -17.37 13.64
C ILE A 144 -6.65 -16.65 13.54
N VAL A 145 -6.32 -16.08 12.36
CA VAL A 145 -5.13 -15.25 12.17
C VAL A 145 -5.56 -13.80 12.20
N SER A 146 -4.87 -12.99 13.02
CA SER A 146 -5.14 -11.54 13.10
C SER A 146 -4.55 -10.84 11.89
N GLU A 147 -5.29 -9.85 11.38
CA GLU A 147 -4.91 -8.97 10.29
C GLU A 147 -4.77 -7.53 10.77
N PHE A 148 -4.73 -6.58 9.85
CA PHE A 148 -4.50 -5.16 10.14
C PHE A 148 -5.54 -4.56 11.11
N GLY A 149 -6.82 -4.75 10.84
CA GLY A 149 -7.93 -4.23 11.64
C GLY A 149 -8.77 -5.29 12.35
N THR A 150 -8.60 -6.57 12.01
CA THR A 150 -9.39 -7.68 12.55
C THR A 150 -8.53 -8.57 13.45
N ILE A 151 -9.07 -8.90 14.63
CA ILE A 151 -8.43 -9.83 15.56
C ILE A 151 -8.90 -11.24 15.27
N GLY A 152 -7.94 -12.17 15.17
CA GLY A 152 -8.23 -13.59 15.07
C GLY A 152 -8.84 -14.14 16.35
N PHE A 153 -9.86 -14.96 16.19
CA PHE A 153 -10.49 -15.71 17.29
C PHE A 153 -9.59 -16.86 17.77
N PRO A 154 -9.77 -17.36 19.00
CA PRO A 154 -9.05 -18.54 19.47
C PRO A 154 -9.30 -19.74 18.54
N ASP A 155 -8.23 -20.40 18.10
CA ASP A 155 -8.29 -21.54 17.20
C ASP A 155 -9.14 -22.68 17.82
N PRO A 156 -10.28 -23.06 17.23
CA PRO A 156 -11.15 -24.10 17.78
C PRO A 156 -10.52 -25.49 17.71
N CYS A 157 -9.54 -25.69 16.82
CA CYS A 157 -8.80 -26.95 16.66
C CYS A 157 -7.75 -27.19 17.73
N LYS A 158 -7.46 -26.18 18.58
CA LYS A 158 -6.50 -26.30 19.68
C LYS A 158 -7.18 -26.40 21.03
N THR A 159 -6.67 -27.29 21.88
CA THR A 159 -7.09 -27.37 23.28
C THR A 159 -6.69 -26.09 24.04
N LEU A 160 -7.35 -25.82 25.19
CA LEU A 160 -6.98 -24.68 26.03
C LEU A 160 -5.49 -24.70 26.42
N PHE A 161 -4.94 -25.88 26.70
CA PHE A 161 -3.53 -26.06 27.03
C PHE A 161 -2.61 -25.73 25.83
N GLN A 162 -2.95 -26.20 24.64
CA GLN A 162 -2.20 -25.88 23.42
C GLN A 162 -2.25 -24.39 23.09
N ARG A 163 -3.38 -23.71 23.34
CA ARG A 163 -3.52 -22.26 23.18
C ARG A 163 -2.60 -21.53 24.16
N LEU A 164 -2.63 -21.89 25.44
CA LEU A 164 -1.74 -21.32 26.47
C LEU A 164 -0.26 -21.56 26.15
N GLN A 165 0.09 -22.75 25.68
CA GLN A 165 1.46 -23.08 25.28
C GLN A 165 1.89 -22.28 24.04
N SER A 166 1.01 -22.08 23.03
CA SER A 166 1.32 -21.28 21.87
C SER A 166 1.48 -19.79 22.22
N ASP A 167 0.60 -19.25 23.06
CA ASP A 167 0.67 -17.87 23.52
C ASP A 167 1.94 -17.62 24.36
N PHE A 168 2.31 -18.58 25.22
CA PHE A 168 3.52 -18.52 26.03
C PHE A 168 4.79 -18.66 25.19
N SER A 169 4.82 -19.58 24.21
CA SER A 169 5.95 -19.75 23.30
C SER A 169 6.12 -18.57 22.35
N SER A 170 5.02 -17.97 21.87
CA SER A 170 5.08 -16.75 21.06
C SER A 170 5.66 -15.57 21.84
N LEU A 171 5.29 -15.46 23.12
CA LEU A 171 5.80 -14.44 24.03
C LEU A 171 7.30 -14.63 24.32
N LEU A 172 7.75 -15.88 24.57
CA LEU A 172 9.15 -16.18 24.90
C LEU A 172 10.07 -16.23 23.67
N LEU A 173 9.59 -16.77 22.56
CA LEU A 173 10.42 -17.05 21.38
C LEU A 173 10.43 -15.89 20.36
N LYS A 174 9.78 -14.76 20.65
CA LYS A 174 9.63 -13.62 19.72
C LYS A 174 9.08 -14.03 18.34
N LYS A 175 8.41 -15.17 18.22
CA LYS A 175 7.73 -15.62 17.01
C LYS A 175 6.33 -15.04 17.01
N VAL A 176 6.18 -13.80 16.55
CA VAL A 176 4.89 -13.31 16.09
C VAL A 176 4.66 -13.96 14.73
N ASP A 177 3.64 -14.82 14.61
CA ASP A 177 3.17 -15.30 13.32
C ASP A 177 2.58 -14.10 12.58
N VAL A 178 3.36 -13.54 11.68
CA VAL A 178 2.94 -12.43 10.83
C VAL A 178 2.13 -13.02 9.68
N THR A 179 1.01 -12.38 9.37
CA THR A 179 0.16 -12.78 8.26
C THR A 179 0.94 -12.80 6.94
N ASP A 180 0.62 -13.78 6.09
CA ASP A 180 1.09 -13.90 4.72
C ASP A 180 -0.08 -13.83 3.73
N ASN A 181 -1.17 -13.13 4.11
CA ASN A 181 -2.35 -12.97 3.27
C ASN A 181 -2.06 -12.29 1.92
N CYS A 182 -1.01 -11.47 1.82
CA CYS A 182 -0.47 -10.88 0.59
C CYS A 182 -1.54 -10.34 -0.38
N SER A 183 -2.50 -9.56 0.13
CA SER A 183 -3.67 -9.07 -0.61
C SER A 183 -3.48 -7.70 -1.26
N VAL A 184 -2.31 -7.07 -1.16
CA VAL A 184 -2.11 -5.68 -1.57
C VAL A 184 -1.74 -5.58 -3.05
N SER A 185 -0.64 -6.18 -3.46
CA SER A 185 -0.12 -6.02 -4.83
C SER A 185 0.43 -7.33 -5.40
N VAL A 186 0.80 -7.29 -6.67
CA VAL A 186 1.58 -8.31 -7.35
C VAL A 186 2.76 -7.64 -8.04
N GLY A 187 3.88 -8.34 -8.12
CA GLY A 187 5.06 -7.83 -8.80
C GLY A 187 6.09 -8.92 -9.09
N TYR A 188 6.90 -8.65 -10.09
CA TYR A 188 7.99 -9.56 -10.46
C TYR A 188 9.27 -9.21 -9.72
N TYR A 189 9.99 -10.24 -9.34
CA TYR A 189 11.40 -10.19 -8.95
C TYR A 189 12.14 -11.15 -9.87
N GLY A 190 12.93 -10.61 -10.79
CA GLY A 190 13.45 -11.40 -11.90
C GLY A 190 12.33 -12.01 -12.74
N ASP A 191 12.33 -13.34 -12.90
CA ASP A 191 11.32 -14.09 -13.65
C ASP A 191 10.19 -14.68 -12.77
N GLN A 192 10.18 -14.37 -11.48
CA GLN A 192 9.20 -14.90 -10.52
C GLN A 192 8.18 -13.84 -10.12
N LEU A 193 6.89 -14.21 -10.21
CA LEU A 193 5.79 -13.36 -9.79
C LEU A 193 5.42 -13.63 -8.33
N TYR A 194 5.27 -12.55 -7.56
CA TYR A 194 4.89 -12.61 -6.15
C TYR A 194 3.62 -11.80 -5.87
N ALA A 195 2.77 -12.34 -4.99
CA ALA A 195 1.77 -11.58 -4.26
C ALA A 195 2.41 -11.01 -2.98
N MET A 196 2.11 -9.76 -2.66
CA MET A 196 2.79 -8.99 -1.62
C MET A 196 1.80 -8.31 -0.68
N THR A 197 2.28 -8.03 0.53
CA THR A 197 1.64 -7.21 1.55
C THR A 197 2.72 -6.49 2.38
N GLU A 198 2.32 -5.60 3.26
CA GLU A 198 3.23 -4.81 4.11
C GLU A 198 3.76 -5.60 5.32
N THR A 199 4.24 -6.81 5.08
CA THR A 199 4.88 -7.66 6.09
C THR A 199 6.27 -8.09 5.64
N ASN A 200 6.87 -9.05 6.33
CA ASN A 200 8.12 -9.66 5.90
C ASN A 200 7.91 -10.96 5.09
N ALA A 201 6.71 -11.17 4.57
CA ALA A 201 6.35 -12.36 3.81
C ALA A 201 5.79 -12.01 2.44
N MET A 202 6.14 -12.80 1.44
CA MET A 202 5.57 -12.77 0.08
C MET A 202 5.22 -14.19 -0.34
N ARG A 203 4.28 -14.32 -1.30
CA ARG A 203 3.87 -15.62 -1.85
C ARG A 203 4.13 -15.66 -3.35
N ARG A 204 4.91 -16.65 -3.79
CA ARG A 204 5.12 -16.89 -5.22
C ARG A 204 3.86 -17.47 -5.84
N ILE A 205 3.51 -16.98 -7.03
CA ILE A 205 2.32 -17.40 -7.78
C ILE A 205 2.70 -17.74 -9.22
N ASP A 206 2.00 -18.69 -9.81
CA ASP A 206 2.11 -19.00 -11.23
C ASP A 206 1.32 -17.95 -12.04
N SER A 207 1.97 -17.28 -12.97
CA SER A 207 1.36 -16.22 -13.79
C SER A 207 0.30 -16.72 -14.78
N LYS A 208 0.25 -18.02 -15.07
CA LYS A 208 -0.71 -18.62 -16.01
C LYS A 208 -1.92 -19.20 -15.29
N THR A 209 -1.70 -19.88 -14.15
CA THR A 209 -2.74 -20.61 -13.43
C THR A 209 -3.21 -19.89 -12.17
N LEU A 210 -2.49 -18.87 -11.69
CA LEU A 210 -2.65 -18.20 -10.38
C LEU A 210 -2.44 -19.13 -9.18
N GLU A 211 -1.89 -20.32 -9.36
CA GLU A 211 -1.60 -21.24 -8.27
C GLU A 211 -0.51 -20.68 -7.36
N THR A 212 -0.68 -20.87 -6.07
CA THR A 212 0.35 -20.52 -5.08
C THR A 212 1.46 -21.56 -5.11
N ILE A 213 2.71 -21.12 -5.32
CA ILE A 213 3.86 -21.99 -5.50
C ILE A 213 4.67 -22.08 -4.20
N GLY A 214 4.80 -23.30 -3.67
CA GLY A 214 5.70 -23.60 -2.55
C GLY A 214 5.36 -22.88 -1.25
N ASP A 215 6.37 -22.74 -0.40
CA ASP A 215 6.28 -22.06 0.88
C ASP A 215 6.36 -20.53 0.73
N LYS A 216 5.96 -19.80 1.78
CA LYS A 216 6.15 -18.35 1.81
C LYS A 216 7.62 -17.96 1.81
N THR A 217 7.97 -16.97 1.02
CA THR A 217 9.27 -16.31 1.08
C THR A 217 9.29 -15.37 2.27
N VAL A 218 10.13 -15.66 3.27
CA VAL A 218 10.29 -14.85 4.47
C VAL A 218 11.52 -13.97 4.31
N LEU A 219 11.31 -12.68 4.13
CA LEU A 219 12.36 -11.72 3.77
C LEU A 219 13.47 -11.62 4.83
N THR A 220 13.15 -11.85 6.11
CA THR A 220 14.15 -11.88 7.21
C THR A 220 15.19 -12.98 7.08
N LYS A 221 15.01 -13.96 6.19
CA LYS A 221 16.04 -14.95 5.87
C LYS A 221 17.18 -14.35 5.02
N TYR A 222 16.92 -13.27 4.31
CA TYR A 222 17.84 -12.65 3.35
C TYR A 222 18.38 -11.32 3.86
N VAL A 223 17.50 -10.49 4.43
CA VAL A 223 17.84 -9.15 4.95
C VAL A 223 17.23 -8.94 6.34
N ALA A 224 17.91 -8.17 7.20
CA ALA A 224 17.49 -7.94 8.58
C ALA A 224 16.35 -6.92 8.67
N ILE A 225 15.13 -7.31 8.26
CA ILE A 225 13.94 -6.46 8.27
C ILE A 225 12.78 -7.11 9.03
N ASN A 226 11.85 -6.28 9.50
CA ASN A 226 10.63 -6.72 10.15
C ASN A 226 9.41 -6.61 9.23
N HIS A 227 9.42 -5.65 8.31
CA HIS A 227 8.44 -5.51 7.23
C HIS A 227 9.04 -4.72 6.07
N ALA A 228 8.44 -4.84 4.88
CA ALA A 228 8.74 -4.06 3.70
C ALA A 228 7.44 -3.60 3.05
N THR A 229 7.51 -2.56 2.18
CA THR A 229 6.32 -2.13 1.43
C THR A 229 5.90 -3.18 0.41
N ALA A 230 4.65 -3.12 -0.03
CA ALA A 230 4.14 -3.88 -1.17
C ALA A 230 4.27 -3.11 -2.49
N HIS A 231 5.08 -2.05 -2.53
CA HIS A 231 5.29 -1.14 -3.66
C HIS A 231 6.78 -1.02 -4.02
N PRO A 232 7.45 -2.12 -4.43
CA PRO A 232 8.82 -2.05 -4.89
C PRO A 232 8.93 -1.30 -6.21
N HIS A 233 10.06 -0.63 -6.44
CA HIS A 233 10.44 -0.09 -7.74
C HIS A 233 11.37 -1.04 -8.47
N VAL A 234 11.08 -1.30 -9.73
CA VAL A 234 11.91 -2.13 -10.61
C VAL A 234 12.63 -1.22 -11.59
N CYS A 235 13.94 -1.31 -11.65
CA CYS A 235 14.77 -0.58 -12.61
C CYS A 235 14.83 -1.30 -13.96
N GLU A 236 15.26 -0.61 -15.01
CA GLU A 236 15.38 -1.17 -16.36
C GLU A 236 16.29 -2.40 -16.43
N ASP A 237 17.32 -2.47 -15.58
CA ASP A 237 18.22 -3.62 -15.47
C ASP A 237 17.63 -4.80 -14.68
N GLY A 238 16.40 -4.67 -14.20
CA GLY A 238 15.70 -5.65 -13.36
C GLY A 238 16.08 -5.61 -11.88
N THR A 239 16.93 -4.68 -11.44
CA THR A 239 17.19 -4.43 -10.02
C THR A 239 15.93 -3.93 -9.35
N VAL A 240 15.60 -4.48 -8.18
CA VAL A 240 14.43 -4.06 -7.40
C VAL A 240 14.88 -3.30 -6.16
N TYR A 241 14.33 -2.10 -5.97
CA TYR A 241 14.45 -1.38 -4.71
C TYR A 241 13.16 -1.45 -3.91
N ASN A 242 13.29 -1.61 -2.60
CA ASN A 242 12.15 -1.54 -1.67
C ASN A 242 12.55 -0.82 -0.39
N LEU A 243 11.54 -0.33 0.34
CA LEU A 243 11.69 0.30 1.64
C LEU A 243 11.13 -0.62 2.72
N GLY A 244 11.91 -0.83 3.78
CA GLY A 244 11.51 -1.65 4.91
C GLY A 244 11.84 -0.99 6.24
N SER A 245 11.56 -1.70 7.34
CA SER A 245 11.96 -1.29 8.69
C SER A 245 12.66 -2.43 9.41
N SER A 246 13.71 -2.08 10.15
CA SER A 246 14.45 -2.97 11.03
C SER A 246 14.38 -2.44 12.46
N TYR A 247 13.74 -3.20 13.36
CA TYR A 247 13.60 -2.80 14.76
C TYR A 247 14.72 -3.35 15.66
N GLN A 248 15.50 -4.31 15.17
CA GLN A 248 16.50 -5.06 15.93
C GLN A 248 17.94 -4.81 15.48
N SER A 249 18.19 -3.74 14.72
CA SER A 249 19.55 -3.37 14.34
C SER A 249 20.40 -3.03 15.57
N LYS A 250 21.72 -3.38 15.52
CA LYS A 250 22.68 -2.99 16.57
C LYS A 250 22.79 -1.48 16.76
N LYS A 251 22.46 -0.71 15.72
CA LYS A 251 22.44 0.78 15.74
C LYS A 251 21.12 1.35 16.26
N GLY A 252 20.14 0.49 16.62
CA GLY A 252 18.78 0.86 16.98
C GLY A 252 17.80 0.67 15.81
N PRO A 253 16.53 1.07 15.97
CA PRO A 253 15.51 0.93 14.90
C PRO A 253 15.74 1.93 13.76
N HIS A 254 15.62 1.42 12.52
CA HIS A 254 15.84 2.18 11.29
C HIS A 254 14.80 1.81 10.23
N TYR A 255 14.47 2.76 9.35
CA TYR A 255 13.99 2.43 8.02
C TYR A 255 15.19 2.01 7.17
N VAL A 256 15.00 1.06 6.28
CA VAL A 256 16.09 0.48 5.48
C VAL A 256 15.73 0.43 4.02
N VAL A 257 16.68 0.76 3.18
CA VAL A 257 16.57 0.61 1.72
C VAL A 257 17.11 -0.75 1.34
N ILE A 258 16.28 -1.56 0.71
CA ILE A 258 16.58 -2.91 0.28
C ILE A 258 16.83 -2.87 -1.22
N LYS A 259 17.93 -3.47 -1.67
CA LYS A 259 18.25 -3.71 -3.07
C LYS A 259 18.23 -5.21 -3.32
N VAL A 260 17.50 -5.64 -4.33
CA VAL A 260 17.45 -7.03 -4.80
C VAL A 260 18.00 -7.06 -6.22
N PRO A 261 19.10 -7.76 -6.48
CA PRO A 261 19.63 -7.87 -7.84
C PRO A 261 18.68 -8.68 -8.72
N PRO A 262 18.67 -8.47 -10.04
CA PRO A 262 17.88 -9.27 -10.96
C PRO A 262 18.37 -10.73 -10.92
N THR A 263 17.46 -11.65 -10.65
CA THR A 263 17.75 -13.08 -10.55
C THR A 263 16.84 -13.85 -11.49
N PHE A 264 17.43 -14.56 -12.44
CA PHE A 264 16.70 -15.34 -13.45
C PHE A 264 17.01 -16.82 -13.32
N GLY A 265 16.00 -17.67 -13.55
CA GLY A 265 16.15 -19.12 -13.52
C GLY A 265 16.38 -19.71 -12.13
N SER A 266 16.19 -18.95 -11.06
CA SER A 266 16.28 -19.46 -9.69
C SER A 266 15.14 -20.45 -9.40
N LYS A 267 15.46 -21.59 -8.82
CA LYS A 267 14.45 -22.58 -8.42
C LYS A 267 13.81 -22.24 -7.07
N GLU A 268 14.53 -21.53 -6.20
CA GLU A 268 14.07 -21.25 -4.84
C GLU A 268 13.39 -19.88 -4.72
N THR A 269 14.12 -18.79 -4.89
CA THR A 269 13.59 -17.44 -4.75
C THR A 269 14.43 -16.41 -5.50
N SER A 270 13.77 -15.40 -6.04
CA SER A 270 14.45 -14.24 -6.64
C SER A 270 14.95 -13.22 -5.60
N TYR A 271 14.75 -13.46 -4.31
CA TYR A 271 15.25 -12.59 -3.22
C TYR A 271 16.69 -12.92 -2.81
N GLU A 272 17.31 -13.90 -3.45
CA GLU A 272 18.71 -14.25 -3.21
C GLU A 272 19.62 -13.08 -3.63
N GLY A 273 20.63 -12.79 -2.80
CA GLY A 273 21.51 -11.65 -3.01
C GLY A 273 20.93 -10.28 -2.60
N ALA A 274 19.74 -10.25 -1.98
CA ALA A 274 19.19 -9.01 -1.42
C ALA A 274 20.11 -8.43 -0.34
N GLU A 275 20.28 -7.11 -0.35
CA GLU A 275 21.12 -6.37 0.60
C GLU A 275 20.45 -5.10 1.10
N ILE A 276 20.86 -4.63 2.29
CA ILE A 276 20.51 -3.31 2.80
C ILE A 276 21.56 -2.32 2.32
N VAL A 277 21.17 -1.41 1.43
CA VAL A 277 22.08 -0.40 0.85
C VAL A 277 22.08 0.91 1.60
N ALA A 278 21.04 1.19 2.40
CA ALA A 278 20.98 2.40 3.23
C ALA A 278 20.12 2.20 4.49
N GLU A 279 20.42 3.00 5.51
CA GLU A 279 19.69 3.04 6.78
C GLU A 279 19.28 4.48 7.10
N ILE A 280 18.03 4.69 7.47
CA ILE A 280 17.47 5.99 7.88
C ILE A 280 17.03 5.85 9.34
N PRO A 281 17.70 6.51 10.31
CA PRO A 281 17.28 6.44 11.70
C PRO A 281 15.84 6.93 11.90
N PHE A 282 15.06 6.27 12.73
CA PHE A 282 13.74 6.77 13.12
C PHE A 282 13.85 8.16 13.75
N THR A 283 13.12 9.13 13.23
CA THR A 283 13.04 10.46 13.84
C THR A 283 12.51 10.36 15.28
N TYR A 284 11.52 9.51 15.49
CA TYR A 284 10.93 9.23 16.81
C TYR A 284 11.00 7.74 17.10
N LYS A 285 11.99 7.31 17.87
CA LYS A 285 12.29 5.89 18.13
C LYS A 285 11.10 5.06 18.62
N ARG A 286 10.25 5.65 19.48
CA ARG A 286 9.05 4.99 20.01
C ARG A 286 7.85 5.08 19.08
N TYR A 287 7.82 6.08 18.20
CA TYR A 287 6.70 6.41 17.34
C TYR A 287 7.16 6.53 15.87
N PRO A 288 7.65 5.44 15.23
CA PRO A 288 7.97 5.49 13.81
C PRO A 288 6.74 5.82 12.98
N SER A 289 6.96 6.31 11.77
CA SER A 289 5.89 6.52 10.80
C SER A 289 5.39 5.18 10.25
N TYR A 290 4.09 5.08 10.05
CA TYR A 290 3.55 4.18 9.04
C TYR A 290 3.84 4.79 7.65
N TYR A 291 4.16 3.95 6.70
CA TYR A 291 4.40 4.30 5.30
C TYR A 291 3.96 3.15 4.40
N HIS A 292 3.53 3.48 3.19
CA HIS A 292 2.94 2.53 2.25
C HIS A 292 3.80 2.38 0.98
N SER A 293 4.32 3.50 0.47
CA SER A 293 5.18 3.56 -0.72
C SER A 293 6.34 4.53 -0.51
N PHE A 294 7.17 4.68 -1.52
CA PHE A 294 8.29 5.62 -1.60
C PHE A 294 8.51 6.00 -3.05
N ALA A 295 9.39 6.96 -3.32
CA ALA A 295 9.78 7.31 -4.67
C ALA A 295 11.29 7.08 -4.89
N ILE A 296 11.69 6.92 -6.15
CA ILE A 296 13.08 6.90 -6.57
C ILE A 296 13.34 7.92 -7.68
N THR A 297 14.56 8.45 -7.72
CA THR A 297 15.18 9.05 -8.91
C THR A 297 16.22 8.08 -9.46
N LYS A 298 17.00 8.46 -10.46
CA LYS A 298 18.08 7.60 -11.01
C LYS A 298 19.05 7.08 -9.96
N ASP A 299 19.37 7.91 -8.97
CA ASP A 299 20.38 7.59 -7.96
C ASP A 299 19.98 7.89 -6.51
N LYS A 300 18.73 8.29 -6.26
CA LYS A 300 18.25 8.58 -4.92
C LYS A 300 16.91 7.92 -4.62
N LEU A 301 16.69 7.62 -3.35
CA LEU A 301 15.40 7.24 -2.81
C LEU A 301 14.84 8.40 -1.99
N ILE A 302 13.56 8.68 -2.15
CA ILE A 302 12.82 9.66 -1.39
C ILE A 302 11.78 8.95 -0.52
N PHE A 303 11.93 9.08 0.79
CA PHE A 303 11.01 8.54 1.78
C PHE A 303 10.28 9.68 2.50
N ILE A 304 8.95 9.62 2.54
CA ILE A 304 8.09 10.58 3.24
C ILE A 304 7.69 10.00 4.59
N GLU A 305 8.29 10.54 5.65
CA GLU A 305 7.98 10.20 7.03
C GLU A 305 6.77 11.03 7.49
N ALA A 306 5.56 10.49 7.28
CA ALA A 306 4.29 11.12 7.61
C ALA A 306 4.01 11.14 9.14
N PRO A 307 3.15 12.04 9.63
CA PRO A 307 2.75 12.08 11.05
C PRO A 307 1.73 11.01 11.45
N LEU A 308 1.47 10.01 10.63
CA LEU A 308 0.74 8.79 11.01
C LEU A 308 1.72 7.84 11.73
N ARG A 309 1.58 7.73 13.05
CA ARG A 309 2.59 7.11 13.92
C ARG A 309 2.14 5.78 14.51
N LEU A 310 3.08 4.85 14.63
CA LEU A 310 2.92 3.54 15.26
C LEU A 310 3.46 3.59 16.70
N ASP A 311 2.64 3.30 17.71
CA ASP A 311 3.13 3.14 19.09
C ASP A 311 3.75 1.75 19.24
N MET A 312 5.09 1.70 19.29
CA MET A 312 5.87 0.47 19.40
C MET A 312 5.57 -0.32 20.68
N LEU A 313 5.14 0.35 21.76
CA LEU A 313 4.75 -0.33 22.99
C LEU A 313 3.40 -1.04 22.82
N ARG A 314 2.43 -0.38 22.17
CA ARG A 314 1.14 -1.01 21.84
C ARG A 314 1.35 -2.21 20.91
N LEU A 315 2.19 -2.07 19.88
CA LEU A 315 2.54 -3.18 18.98
C LEU A 315 3.17 -4.36 19.75
N ALA A 316 4.12 -4.10 20.63
CA ALA A 316 4.77 -5.15 21.43
C ALA A 316 3.81 -5.87 22.40
N THR A 317 2.70 -5.23 22.77
CA THR A 317 1.70 -5.78 23.72
C THR A 317 0.43 -6.31 23.03
N MET A 318 0.32 -6.25 21.72
CA MET A 318 -0.87 -6.69 20.98
C MET A 318 -1.33 -8.11 21.29
N GLY A 319 -0.38 -9.05 21.37
CA GLY A 319 -0.68 -10.45 21.72
C GLY A 319 -1.37 -10.61 23.07
N ILE A 320 -1.06 -9.73 24.03
CA ILE A 320 -1.64 -9.72 25.39
C ILE A 320 -2.96 -8.95 25.41
N THR A 321 -2.98 -7.77 24.80
CA THR A 321 -4.13 -6.86 24.84
C THR A 321 -5.25 -7.27 23.90
N LYS A 322 -4.99 -8.23 22.98
CA LYS A 322 -5.92 -8.68 21.95
C LYS A 322 -6.53 -7.50 21.18
N LYS A 323 -5.67 -6.57 20.76
CA LYS A 323 -6.05 -5.41 19.93
C LYS A 323 -5.45 -5.55 18.52
N PRO A 324 -6.13 -5.09 17.45
CA PRO A 324 -5.61 -5.17 16.08
C PRO A 324 -4.45 -4.20 15.88
N PHE A 325 -3.66 -4.42 14.82
CA PHE A 325 -2.52 -3.58 14.47
C PHE A 325 -2.90 -2.10 14.32
N SER A 326 -4.02 -1.81 13.66
CA SER A 326 -4.55 -0.45 13.47
C SER A 326 -4.75 0.31 14.79
N SER A 327 -4.99 -0.38 15.92
CA SER A 327 -5.13 0.25 17.24
C SER A 327 -3.84 0.87 17.78
N ALA A 328 -2.69 0.52 17.22
CA ALA A 328 -1.41 1.12 17.58
C ALA A 328 -1.11 2.38 16.76
N MET A 329 -1.93 2.72 15.78
CA MET A 329 -1.76 3.88 14.92
C MET A 329 -2.37 5.13 15.53
N SER A 330 -1.77 6.28 15.25
CA SER A 330 -2.30 7.58 15.64
C SER A 330 -1.85 8.67 14.67
N TRP A 331 -2.78 9.54 14.30
CA TRP A 331 -2.50 10.74 13.51
C TRP A 331 -2.14 11.90 14.45
N ASN A 332 -1.05 12.64 14.16
CA ASN A 332 -0.58 13.74 15.01
C ASN A 332 -0.26 14.98 14.19
N THR A 333 -1.18 15.94 14.16
CA THR A 333 -1.05 17.21 13.44
C THR A 333 0.02 18.17 13.99
N SER A 334 0.58 17.89 15.19
CA SER A 334 1.67 18.69 15.75
C SER A 334 3.04 18.31 15.18
N ILE A 335 3.13 17.21 14.44
CA ILE A 335 4.35 16.71 13.81
C ILE A 335 4.33 17.10 12.34
N LYS A 336 5.40 17.73 11.86
CA LYS A 336 5.60 18.02 10.43
C LYS A 336 5.87 16.72 9.66
N THR A 337 5.42 16.66 8.42
CA THR A 337 5.86 15.65 7.47
C THR A 337 7.30 15.90 7.09
N ARG A 338 8.14 14.85 7.07
CA ARG A 338 9.57 14.96 6.75
C ARG A 338 9.91 14.14 5.52
N PHE A 339 10.73 14.72 4.63
CA PHE A 339 11.26 14.01 3.48
C PHE A 339 12.73 13.63 3.75
N HIS A 340 13.02 12.35 3.56
CA HIS A 340 14.36 11.81 3.60
C HIS A 340 14.84 11.54 2.18
N VAL A 341 15.99 12.06 1.84
CA VAL A 341 16.65 11.84 0.54
C VAL A 341 17.88 10.99 0.79
N VAL A 342 17.95 9.83 0.15
CA VAL A 342 19.01 8.84 0.38
C VAL A 342 19.66 8.47 -0.94
N SER A 343 20.98 8.55 -1.01
CA SER A 343 21.74 8.10 -2.17
C SER A 343 21.69 6.58 -2.29
N LEU A 344 21.29 6.07 -3.45
CA LEU A 344 21.31 4.65 -3.78
C LEU A 344 22.72 4.14 -4.10
N THR A 345 23.65 5.05 -4.38
CA THR A 345 25.04 4.72 -4.75
C THR A 345 25.90 4.43 -3.52
N ASP A 346 25.82 5.29 -2.47
CA ASP A 346 26.68 5.19 -1.28
C ASP A 346 25.91 5.08 0.04
N GLY A 347 24.59 5.00 -0.02
CA GLY A 347 23.70 4.81 1.14
C GLY A 347 23.61 6.01 2.09
N LYS A 348 24.16 7.19 1.70
CA LYS A 348 24.16 8.35 2.57
C LYS A 348 22.86 9.12 2.54
N ASN A 349 22.42 9.52 3.72
CA ASN A 349 21.31 10.45 3.87
C ASN A 349 21.76 11.87 3.53
N HIS A 350 20.95 12.59 2.74
CA HIS A 350 21.17 14.00 2.46
C HIS A 350 21.16 14.82 3.76
N PRO A 351 22.08 15.79 3.93
CA PRO A 351 22.21 16.52 5.20
C PRO A 351 21.06 17.48 5.48
N VAL A 352 20.36 17.97 4.45
CA VAL A 352 19.25 18.91 4.56
C VAL A 352 18.02 18.24 5.17
N VAL A 353 17.38 18.95 6.09
CA VAL A 353 16.10 18.52 6.69
C VAL A 353 14.96 19.18 5.91
N TYR A 354 14.21 18.41 5.15
CA TYR A 354 13.02 18.88 4.45
C TYR A 354 11.77 18.58 5.27
N GLU A 355 10.96 19.60 5.51
CA GLU A 355 9.72 19.49 6.27
C GLU A 355 8.57 20.20 5.53
N ALA A 356 7.36 19.64 5.65
CA ALA A 356 6.12 20.23 5.14
C ALA A 356 5.03 20.18 6.21
N ASP A 357 3.90 20.83 5.97
CA ASP A 357 2.72 20.65 6.79
C ASP A 357 2.29 19.18 6.89
N PRO A 358 1.58 18.79 7.95
CA PRO A 358 1.10 17.42 8.11
C PRO A 358 0.25 16.97 6.92
N PHE A 359 0.66 15.89 6.28
CA PHE A 359 -0.13 15.15 5.29
C PHE A 359 0.25 13.67 5.33
N PHE A 360 -0.60 12.85 4.75
CA PHE A 360 -0.36 11.43 4.56
C PHE A 360 -0.38 11.09 3.07
N THR A 361 0.33 10.07 2.65
CA THR A 361 0.28 9.52 1.29
C THR A 361 0.32 8.01 1.34
N PHE A 362 -0.56 7.36 0.57
CA PHE A 362 -0.40 5.97 0.21
C PHE A 362 0.56 5.87 -0.97
N HIS A 363 0.34 6.63 -2.04
CA HIS A 363 1.01 6.42 -3.30
C HIS A 363 1.82 7.62 -3.75
N HIS A 364 3.09 7.37 -4.04
CA HIS A 364 3.91 8.27 -4.85
C HIS A 364 3.51 8.08 -6.31
N ILE A 365 3.53 9.17 -7.08
CA ILE A 365 3.27 9.14 -8.52
C ILE A 365 4.58 8.90 -9.24
N ASN A 366 5.50 9.87 -9.16
CA ASN A 366 6.84 9.79 -9.73
C ASN A 366 7.80 10.73 -9.01
N ALA A 367 9.11 10.53 -9.16
CA ALA A 367 10.12 11.52 -8.80
C ALA A 367 11.23 11.55 -9.83
N TYR A 368 11.79 12.74 -10.04
CA TYR A 368 12.90 12.95 -10.98
C TYR A 368 13.77 14.13 -10.54
N GLU A 369 14.94 14.26 -11.16
CA GLU A 369 15.84 15.36 -10.90
C GLU A 369 15.87 16.35 -12.06
N GLU A 370 15.77 17.64 -11.75
CA GLU A 370 15.83 18.74 -12.71
C GLU A 370 16.55 19.93 -12.06
N ASP A 371 17.56 20.47 -12.73
CA ASP A 371 18.33 21.67 -12.31
C ASP A 371 18.82 21.63 -10.84
N GLY A 372 19.33 20.46 -10.40
CA GLY A 372 19.84 20.29 -9.03
C GLY A 372 18.75 20.22 -7.96
N GLN A 373 17.52 19.95 -8.34
CA GLN A 373 16.36 19.81 -7.48
C GLN A 373 15.68 18.47 -7.75
N ILE A 374 15.08 17.87 -6.72
CA ILE A 374 14.23 16.70 -6.87
C ILE A 374 12.78 17.17 -6.92
N VAL A 375 12.05 16.75 -7.94
CA VAL A 375 10.60 16.88 -8.03
C VAL A 375 9.98 15.57 -7.56
N VAL A 376 9.01 15.64 -6.64
CA VAL A 376 8.28 14.48 -6.12
C VAL A 376 6.80 14.74 -6.20
N ASP A 377 6.07 13.89 -6.89
CA ASP A 377 4.62 13.94 -7.03
C ASP A 377 3.96 12.79 -6.26
N VAL A 378 2.92 13.11 -5.50
CA VAL A 378 2.23 12.16 -4.61
C VAL A 378 0.72 12.38 -4.62
N ALA A 379 -0.06 11.32 -4.40
CA ALA A 379 -1.45 11.42 -3.96
C ALA A 379 -1.46 11.70 -2.46
N ALA A 380 -1.76 12.95 -2.06
CA ALA A 380 -1.63 13.41 -0.70
C ALA A 380 -3.00 13.61 -0.03
N TYR A 381 -3.15 13.08 1.17
CA TYR A 381 -4.32 13.24 2.04
C TYR A 381 -4.01 14.23 3.16
N ASP A 382 -4.90 15.17 3.43
CA ASP A 382 -4.73 16.13 4.53
C ASP A 382 -4.80 15.46 5.90
N ARG A 383 -5.33 14.24 5.97
CA ARG A 383 -5.45 13.44 7.18
C ARG A 383 -5.03 11.99 6.95
N GLY A 384 -4.24 11.44 7.89
CA GLY A 384 -3.81 10.04 7.85
C GLY A 384 -4.69 9.07 8.66
N ASP A 385 -5.62 9.57 9.47
CA ASP A 385 -6.53 8.73 10.24
C ASP A 385 -7.58 8.01 9.38
N MET A 386 -7.73 8.40 8.10
CA MET A 386 -8.51 7.65 7.13
C MET A 386 -8.15 6.16 7.08
N VAL A 387 -6.88 5.82 7.22
CA VAL A 387 -6.43 4.41 7.28
C VAL A 387 -7.13 3.64 8.39
N ILE A 388 -7.40 4.31 9.53
CA ILE A 388 -8.10 3.70 10.68
C ILE A 388 -9.61 3.67 10.45
N LEU A 389 -10.13 4.62 9.66
CA LEU A 389 -11.55 4.76 9.38
C LEU A 389 -12.09 3.75 8.35
N LEU A 390 -11.22 3.08 7.58
CA LEU A 390 -11.60 2.01 6.67
C LEU A 390 -12.05 0.71 7.38
N GLN A 391 -12.49 0.80 8.64
CA GLN A 391 -13.21 -0.27 9.33
C GLN A 391 -14.68 -0.24 8.94
N SER A 392 -15.27 -1.40 8.64
CA SER A 392 -16.67 -1.55 8.21
C SER A 392 -17.67 -0.83 9.10
N SER A 393 -17.48 -0.85 10.43
CA SER A 393 -18.33 -0.16 11.41
C SER A 393 -18.12 1.35 11.52
N LYS A 394 -17.09 1.90 10.87
CA LYS A 394 -16.72 3.33 10.96
C LYS A 394 -16.86 4.06 9.63
N VAL A 395 -16.90 3.33 8.53
CA VAL A 395 -17.03 3.91 7.18
C VAL A 395 -18.30 4.78 7.11
N ASP A 396 -19.43 4.30 7.64
CA ASP A 396 -20.70 5.02 7.63
C ASP A 396 -20.74 6.29 8.51
N ASN A 397 -19.73 6.47 9.38
CA ASN A 397 -19.66 7.57 10.35
C ASN A 397 -18.47 8.51 10.12
N ALA A 398 -17.70 8.31 9.06
CA ALA A 398 -16.56 9.18 8.75
C ALA A 398 -17.02 10.58 8.35
N SER A 399 -16.34 11.62 8.85
CA SER A 399 -16.63 12.99 8.42
C SER A 399 -16.21 13.19 6.97
N ASN A 400 -16.95 13.99 6.22
CA ASN A 400 -16.73 14.26 4.78
C ASN A 400 -15.31 14.73 4.41
N THR A 401 -14.52 15.20 5.38
CA THR A 401 -13.16 15.71 5.15
C THR A 401 -12.05 14.65 5.31
N ALA A 402 -12.38 13.46 5.80
CA ALA A 402 -11.36 12.44 6.13
C ALA A 402 -10.68 11.85 4.89
N TYR A 403 -11.35 11.90 3.74
CA TYR A 403 -10.90 11.25 2.50
C TYR A 403 -10.41 12.23 1.42
N GLU A 404 -10.39 13.55 1.73
CA GLU A 404 -9.88 14.53 0.78
C GLU A 404 -8.42 14.23 0.45
N SER A 405 -8.13 14.02 -0.83
CA SER A 405 -6.78 13.94 -1.36
C SER A 405 -6.65 14.76 -2.62
N SER A 406 -5.42 15.09 -2.98
CA SER A 406 -5.09 15.74 -4.25
C SER A 406 -3.70 15.30 -4.69
N ALA A 407 -3.45 15.28 -5.99
CA ALA A 407 -2.08 15.14 -6.45
C ALA A 407 -1.29 16.41 -6.13
N ARG A 408 -0.15 16.24 -5.45
CA ARG A 408 0.70 17.35 -5.00
C ARG A 408 2.13 17.15 -5.45
N ARG A 409 2.73 18.23 -5.96
CA ARG A 409 4.14 18.31 -6.33
C ARG A 409 4.92 19.01 -5.26
N PHE A 410 5.97 18.37 -4.76
CA PHE A 410 6.98 18.95 -3.89
C PHE A 410 8.31 19.08 -4.66
N VAL A 411 9.07 20.13 -4.35
CA VAL A 411 10.39 20.35 -4.92
C VAL A 411 11.42 20.45 -3.80
N LEU A 412 12.46 19.62 -3.86
CA LEU A 412 13.52 19.52 -2.86
C LEU A 412 14.84 19.99 -3.46
N PRO A 413 15.27 21.24 -3.22
CA PRO A 413 16.58 21.75 -3.65
C PRO A 413 17.72 20.99 -2.98
N LEU A 414 18.67 20.46 -3.76
CA LEU A 414 19.80 19.67 -3.23
C LEU A 414 20.94 20.53 -2.70
N ASN A 415 21.14 21.74 -3.25
CA ASN A 415 22.18 22.66 -2.81
C ASN A 415 21.56 23.88 -2.12
N VAL A 416 21.85 24.04 -0.82
CA VAL A 416 21.27 25.09 0.03
C VAL A 416 22.34 25.93 0.77
N ASP A 417 23.62 25.67 0.55
CA ASP A 417 24.70 26.21 1.36
C ASP A 417 24.81 27.75 1.34
N THR A 418 24.53 28.36 0.19
CA THR A 418 24.58 29.82 0.00
C THR A 418 23.25 30.53 0.22
N ALA A 419 22.18 29.78 0.53
CA ALA A 419 20.84 30.33 0.65
C ALA A 419 20.73 31.30 1.84
N SER A 420 19.95 32.37 1.69
CA SER A 420 19.57 33.25 2.78
C SER A 420 18.36 32.69 3.55
N ASP A 421 18.20 33.15 4.81
CA ASP A 421 16.99 32.81 5.57
C ASP A 421 15.73 33.34 4.86
N ASN A 422 14.65 32.59 4.90
CA ASN A 422 13.38 32.86 4.22
C ASN A 422 13.46 32.95 2.66
N GLN A 423 14.56 32.55 2.06
CA GLN A 423 14.69 32.47 0.60
C GLN A 423 13.92 31.26 0.04
N ASN A 424 13.08 31.49 -0.97
CA ASN A 424 12.57 30.39 -1.79
C ASN A 424 13.66 29.90 -2.74
N LEU A 425 13.91 28.59 -2.74
CA LEU A 425 14.99 27.93 -3.47
C LEU A 425 14.53 27.23 -4.75
N VAL A 426 13.22 27.19 -5.02
CA VAL A 426 12.69 26.60 -6.26
C VAL A 426 13.01 27.52 -7.44
N THR A 427 13.71 26.98 -8.43
CA THR A 427 14.12 27.70 -9.65
C THR A 427 13.45 27.16 -10.91
N LEU A 428 12.67 26.09 -10.78
CA LEU A 428 11.98 25.45 -11.90
C LEU A 428 10.93 26.39 -12.49
N LYS A 429 10.97 26.57 -13.82
CA LYS A 429 9.99 27.37 -14.54
C LYS A 429 8.61 26.73 -14.44
N ASP A 430 7.58 27.56 -14.34
CA ASP A 430 6.17 27.16 -14.30
C ASP A 430 5.80 26.26 -13.11
N CYS A 431 6.67 26.15 -12.09
CA CYS A 431 6.41 25.44 -10.85
C CYS A 431 5.95 26.42 -9.76
N LYS A 432 4.76 26.14 -9.17
CA LYS A 432 4.16 26.94 -8.08
C LYS A 432 4.54 26.44 -6.68
N ALA A 433 5.22 25.28 -6.59
CA ALA A 433 5.75 24.79 -5.31
C ALA A 433 6.83 25.73 -4.78
N THR A 434 6.97 25.79 -3.46
CA THR A 434 8.06 26.56 -2.84
C THR A 434 8.87 25.70 -1.88
N ALA A 435 10.14 26.03 -1.75
CA ALA A 435 11.08 25.42 -0.82
C ALA A 435 11.84 26.54 -0.09
N THR A 436 11.34 26.91 1.08
CA THR A 436 11.83 28.07 1.82
C THR A 436 12.92 27.69 2.80
N MET A 437 14.07 28.34 2.72
CA MET A 437 15.16 28.15 3.67
C MET A 437 14.77 28.62 5.06
N VAL A 438 15.05 27.79 6.08
CA VAL A 438 14.85 28.13 7.49
C VAL A 438 16.18 27.98 8.23
N LYS A 439 16.82 29.10 8.55
CA LYS A 439 18.09 29.13 9.28
C LYS A 439 17.85 29.19 10.78
N THR A 440 18.36 28.20 11.49
CA THR A 440 18.39 28.19 12.95
C THR A 440 19.84 27.99 13.39
N SER A 441 20.38 28.90 14.17
CA SER A 441 21.78 28.88 14.62
C SER A 441 22.11 27.52 15.26
N GLY A 442 23.24 26.93 14.83
CA GLY A 442 23.76 25.67 15.38
C GLY A 442 23.01 24.40 14.99
N THR A 443 22.08 24.46 14.03
CA THR A 443 21.32 23.28 13.53
C THR A 443 21.67 22.95 12.09
N LYS A 444 21.27 21.74 11.65
CA LYS A 444 21.35 21.35 10.23
C LYS A 444 20.50 22.30 9.37
N PRO A 445 20.89 22.53 8.11
CA PRO A 445 20.04 23.27 7.17
C PRO A 445 18.64 22.68 7.10
N LYS A 446 17.62 23.52 7.21
CA LYS A 446 16.22 23.14 7.13
C LYS A 446 15.54 23.87 6.00
N VAL A 447 14.75 23.14 5.21
CA VAL A 447 13.94 23.68 4.12
C VAL A 447 12.49 23.32 4.36
N TYR A 448 11.64 24.33 4.35
CA TYR A 448 10.20 24.15 4.46
C TYR A 448 9.56 24.09 3.08
N LEU A 449 8.86 23.00 2.81
CA LEU A 449 8.24 22.72 1.52
C LEU A 449 6.76 23.06 1.53
N SER A 450 6.31 23.83 0.54
CA SER A 450 4.91 24.03 0.24
C SER A 450 4.60 23.48 -1.15
N PRO A 451 3.61 22.59 -1.30
CA PRO A 451 3.37 21.93 -2.57
C PRO A 451 2.64 22.81 -3.57
N GLN A 452 2.76 22.45 -4.84
CA GLN A 452 1.81 22.80 -5.89
C GLN A 452 0.76 21.70 -6.00
N ASN A 453 -0.52 22.04 -5.99
CA ASN A 453 -1.57 21.08 -6.32
C ASN A 453 -1.57 20.84 -7.84
N LEU A 454 -1.52 19.58 -8.24
CA LEU A 454 -1.65 19.14 -9.63
C LEU A 454 -3.11 18.82 -9.99
N THR A 455 -3.94 18.50 -8.98
CA THR A 455 -5.38 18.30 -9.14
C THR A 455 -6.12 19.05 -8.03
N LYS A 456 -7.39 19.34 -8.28
CA LYS A 456 -8.32 19.88 -7.27
C LYS A 456 -9.19 18.77 -6.70
N GLU A 457 -9.48 17.79 -7.53
CA GLU A 457 -10.33 16.65 -7.23
C GLU A 457 -9.54 15.59 -6.46
N TRP A 458 -10.27 14.78 -5.70
CA TRP A 458 -9.74 13.58 -5.09
C TRP A 458 -9.13 12.64 -6.14
N ILE A 459 -7.94 12.12 -5.87
CA ILE A 459 -7.28 11.14 -6.73
C ILE A 459 -6.43 10.19 -5.89
N ASP A 460 -6.47 8.89 -6.25
CA ASP A 460 -5.54 7.89 -5.72
C ASP A 460 -5.30 6.76 -6.73
N LEU A 461 -4.55 5.73 -6.31
CA LEU A 461 -4.10 4.62 -7.16
C LEU A 461 -3.46 5.12 -8.47
N PRO A 462 -2.50 6.06 -8.39
CA PRO A 462 -1.94 6.70 -9.57
C PRO A 462 -1.07 5.73 -10.36
N ARG A 463 -1.19 5.81 -11.70
CA ARG A 463 -0.34 5.13 -12.66
C ARG A 463 0.07 6.09 -13.78
N PHE A 464 1.23 5.83 -14.37
CA PHE A 464 1.75 6.60 -15.48
C PHE A 464 2.50 5.66 -16.42
N ASN A 465 2.97 6.18 -17.55
CA ASN A 465 3.86 5.42 -18.43
C ASN A 465 5.20 5.20 -17.72
N TYR A 466 5.43 4.00 -17.23
CA TYR A 466 6.58 3.70 -16.36
C TYR A 466 7.93 3.76 -17.09
N HIS A 467 7.97 3.87 -18.42
CA HIS A 467 9.18 4.24 -19.16
C HIS A 467 9.71 5.63 -18.76
N TYR A 468 8.86 6.48 -18.17
CA TYR A 468 9.23 7.77 -17.60
C TYR A 468 9.48 7.70 -16.08
N ASN A 469 9.59 6.49 -15.49
CA ASN A 469 9.98 6.37 -14.09
C ASN A 469 11.36 6.98 -13.89
N THR A 470 11.53 7.83 -12.88
CA THR A 470 12.72 8.63 -12.60
C THR A 470 13.03 9.76 -13.60
N GLU A 471 12.18 9.96 -14.59
CA GLU A 471 12.31 10.99 -15.62
C GLU A 471 11.20 12.03 -15.53
N LYS A 472 11.41 13.19 -16.14
CA LYS A 472 10.37 14.20 -16.29
C LYS A 472 9.24 13.65 -17.18
N TYR A 473 8.01 13.81 -16.74
CA TYR A 473 6.81 13.27 -17.38
C TYR A 473 5.69 14.30 -17.42
N ASN A 474 4.69 14.06 -18.26
CA ASN A 474 3.58 14.98 -18.47
C ASN A 474 2.22 14.41 -18.03
N TYR A 475 2.06 13.09 -18.02
CA TYR A 475 0.75 12.46 -17.81
C TYR A 475 0.79 11.42 -16.70
N PHE A 476 -0.25 11.41 -15.89
CA PHE A 476 -0.56 10.29 -15.01
C PHE A 476 -2.08 10.05 -14.98
N TYR A 477 -2.46 8.89 -14.50
CA TYR A 477 -3.83 8.41 -14.44
C TYR A 477 -4.14 7.94 -13.04
N GLY A 478 -5.40 8.04 -12.60
CA GLY A 478 -5.79 7.55 -11.29
C GLY A 478 -7.30 7.36 -11.20
N VAL A 479 -7.74 6.78 -10.09
CA VAL A 479 -9.15 6.73 -9.73
C VAL A 479 -9.56 8.06 -9.11
N THR A 480 -10.78 8.49 -9.39
CA THR A 480 -11.38 9.70 -8.82
C THR A 480 -12.87 9.51 -8.60
N SER A 481 -13.52 10.50 -8.03
CA SER A 481 -14.96 10.52 -7.91
C SER A 481 -15.50 11.91 -8.23
N LEU A 482 -16.51 11.97 -9.09
CA LEU A 482 -17.17 13.19 -9.53
C LEU A 482 -18.51 13.45 -8.81
N GLY A 483 -19.08 12.42 -8.17
CA GLY A 483 -20.38 12.54 -7.49
C GLY A 483 -20.30 13.44 -6.26
N GLU A 484 -21.46 13.99 -5.82
CA GLU A 484 -21.57 14.48 -4.46
C GLU A 484 -21.28 13.32 -3.53
N GLN A 485 -20.03 13.29 -3.04
CA GLN A 485 -19.55 12.24 -2.18
C GLN A 485 -20.37 12.22 -0.89
N ASN A 486 -21.21 11.24 -0.77
CA ASN A 486 -21.59 10.78 0.56
C ASN A 486 -20.37 10.05 1.10
N TRP A 487 -19.43 10.82 1.69
CA TRP A 487 -18.08 10.38 2.08
C TRP A 487 -18.06 9.29 3.16
N SER A 488 -19.23 8.77 3.52
CA SER A 488 -19.31 7.55 4.31
C SER A 488 -18.70 6.33 3.60
N THR A 489 -18.56 6.40 2.25
CA THR A 489 -18.07 5.28 1.44
C THR A 489 -17.37 5.81 0.19
N PRO A 490 -16.05 6.02 0.18
CA PRO A 490 -15.33 6.47 -1.00
C PRO A 490 -15.27 5.34 -2.03
N GLU A 491 -16.34 5.17 -2.80
CA GLU A 491 -16.32 4.32 -3.98
C GLU A 491 -15.95 5.22 -5.17
N PRO A 492 -14.81 5.01 -5.85
CA PRO A 492 -14.52 5.74 -7.07
C PRO A 492 -15.58 5.40 -8.12
N ASP A 493 -16.02 6.40 -8.85
CA ASP A 493 -16.95 6.26 -9.98
C ASP A 493 -16.31 6.66 -11.32
N SER A 494 -15.05 7.07 -11.27
CA SER A 494 -14.38 7.72 -12.38
C SER A 494 -12.89 7.40 -12.43
N LEU A 495 -12.33 7.51 -13.63
CA LEU A 495 -10.90 7.53 -13.90
C LEU A 495 -10.52 8.90 -14.45
N THR A 496 -9.39 9.42 -14.05
CA THR A 496 -8.88 10.69 -14.56
C THR A 496 -7.50 10.53 -15.18
N LYS A 497 -7.29 11.21 -16.31
CA LYS A 497 -5.99 11.56 -16.87
C LYS A 497 -5.65 12.97 -16.46
N VAL A 498 -4.45 13.17 -15.91
CA VAL A 498 -3.92 14.49 -15.58
C VAL A 498 -2.83 14.86 -16.56
N ASP A 499 -3.01 15.98 -17.27
CA ASP A 499 -1.99 16.62 -18.11
C ASP A 499 -1.33 17.74 -17.30
N ILE A 500 -0.17 17.42 -16.73
CA ILE A 500 0.58 18.33 -15.83
C ILE A 500 1.01 19.58 -16.56
N LYS A 501 1.46 19.43 -17.82
CA LYS A 501 1.99 20.52 -18.63
C LYS A 501 0.96 21.58 -18.96
N ASN A 502 -0.27 21.15 -19.26
CA ASN A 502 -1.35 22.04 -19.69
C ASN A 502 -2.37 22.35 -18.59
N ASP A 503 -2.14 21.85 -17.36
CA ASP A 503 -3.03 22.01 -16.19
C ASP A 503 -4.47 21.57 -16.53
N LYS A 504 -4.61 20.37 -17.10
CA LYS A 504 -5.89 19.83 -17.57
C LYS A 504 -6.14 18.42 -17.07
N THR A 505 -7.41 18.11 -16.87
CA THR A 505 -7.88 16.75 -16.57
C THR A 505 -8.88 16.28 -17.63
N ILE A 506 -8.82 15.01 -17.97
CA ILE A 506 -9.81 14.32 -18.80
C ILE A 506 -10.37 13.18 -17.98
N VAL A 507 -11.68 13.04 -17.93
CA VAL A 507 -12.33 12.09 -17.03
C VAL A 507 -13.22 11.14 -17.83
N TRP A 508 -13.08 9.85 -17.53
CA TRP A 508 -14.07 8.81 -17.83
C TRP A 508 -14.86 8.49 -16.55
N ALA A 509 -16.18 8.33 -16.65
CA ALA A 509 -17.04 8.07 -15.50
C ALA A 509 -18.12 7.02 -15.79
N SER A 510 -18.50 6.25 -14.78
CA SER A 510 -19.63 5.32 -14.81
C SER A 510 -20.46 5.45 -13.53
N LYS A 511 -21.80 5.48 -13.67
CA LYS A 511 -22.72 5.52 -12.52
C LYS A 511 -22.91 4.16 -11.87
N ASP A 512 -22.80 3.09 -12.67
CA ASP A 512 -23.17 1.73 -12.27
C ASP A 512 -21.96 0.82 -12.02
N GLU A 513 -20.75 1.33 -12.23
CA GLU A 513 -19.54 0.53 -12.10
C GLU A 513 -18.47 1.27 -11.29
N ILE A 514 -17.69 0.54 -10.54
CA ILE A 514 -16.59 1.03 -9.72
C ILE A 514 -15.29 0.64 -10.40
N PRO A 515 -14.51 1.61 -10.91
CA PRO A 515 -13.21 1.33 -11.49
C PRO A 515 -12.15 1.02 -10.42
N SER A 516 -11.22 0.16 -10.79
CA SER A 516 -10.00 -0.08 -10.02
C SER A 516 -8.82 0.69 -10.63
N GLU A 517 -7.62 0.54 -10.05
CA GLU A 517 -6.39 1.15 -10.54
C GLU A 517 -6.23 1.01 -12.07
N PRO A 518 -6.02 2.09 -12.83
CA PRO A 518 -5.78 2.03 -14.27
C PRO A 518 -4.33 1.63 -14.57
N ILE A 519 -4.13 0.61 -15.38
CA ILE A 519 -2.79 0.17 -15.81
C ILE A 519 -2.52 0.68 -17.23
N PHE A 520 -1.47 1.49 -17.38
CA PHE A 520 -1.04 1.98 -18.68
C PHE A 520 -0.23 0.90 -19.43
N VAL A 521 -0.54 0.70 -20.70
CA VAL A 521 0.22 -0.16 -21.61
C VAL A 521 0.58 0.63 -22.85
N ALA A 522 1.86 0.90 -23.03
CA ALA A 522 2.36 1.64 -24.18
C ALA A 522 2.13 0.85 -25.49
N ARG A 523 1.78 1.56 -26.58
CA ARG A 523 1.80 0.98 -27.93
C ARG A 523 3.24 0.64 -28.31
N PRO A 524 3.52 -0.54 -28.89
CA PRO A 524 4.85 -0.84 -29.40
C PRO A 524 5.36 0.21 -30.38
N GLY A 525 6.52 0.79 -30.11
CA GLY A 525 7.11 1.87 -30.92
C GLY A 525 6.47 3.25 -30.72
N ALA A 526 5.68 3.44 -29.66
CA ALA A 526 5.13 4.74 -29.30
C ALA A 526 6.23 5.80 -29.11
N VAL A 527 5.99 7.00 -29.60
CA VAL A 527 6.86 8.18 -29.41
C VAL A 527 6.25 9.13 -28.38
N ASP A 528 4.93 9.30 -28.44
CA ASP A 528 4.22 10.12 -27.45
C ASP A 528 4.09 9.37 -26.13
N GLU A 529 4.25 10.09 -25.02
CA GLU A 529 4.20 9.53 -23.65
C GLU A 529 2.87 8.82 -23.35
N ASP A 530 1.76 9.33 -23.89
CA ASP A 530 0.39 8.84 -23.70
C ASP A 530 -0.13 7.98 -24.85
N ASP A 531 0.74 7.57 -25.80
CA ASP A 531 0.34 6.66 -26.88
C ASP A 531 0.27 5.21 -26.38
N GLY A 532 -0.91 4.83 -25.94
CA GLY A 532 -1.16 3.52 -25.36
C GLY A 532 -2.62 3.32 -24.96
N VAL A 533 -2.85 2.33 -24.16
CA VAL A 533 -4.16 2.00 -23.60
C VAL A 533 -4.11 1.96 -22.09
N LEU A 534 -5.24 2.24 -21.45
CA LEU A 534 -5.47 1.99 -20.04
C LEU A 534 -6.33 0.74 -19.88
N LEU A 535 -5.90 -0.15 -19.00
CA LEU A 535 -6.64 -1.34 -18.60
C LEU A 535 -7.11 -1.18 -17.16
N THR A 536 -8.40 -1.34 -16.92
CA THR A 536 -8.96 -1.34 -15.56
C THR A 536 -10.03 -2.41 -15.41
N ALA A 537 -10.10 -3.02 -14.23
CA ALA A 537 -11.21 -3.88 -13.88
C ALA A 537 -12.34 -3.04 -13.29
N LEU A 538 -13.56 -3.29 -13.73
CA LEU A 538 -14.76 -2.65 -13.20
C LEU A 538 -15.58 -3.64 -12.40
N MET A 539 -16.03 -3.20 -11.24
CA MET A 539 -16.97 -3.91 -10.39
C MET A 539 -18.38 -3.33 -10.62
N ASP A 540 -19.31 -4.16 -11.08
CA ASP A 540 -20.71 -3.76 -11.31
C ASP A 540 -21.45 -3.60 -9.96
N LYS A 541 -22.14 -2.48 -9.75
CA LYS A 541 -22.86 -2.19 -8.51
C LYS A 541 -24.11 -3.07 -8.32
N HIS A 542 -24.68 -3.56 -9.43
CA HIS A 542 -25.97 -4.26 -9.45
C HIS A 542 -25.82 -5.77 -9.71
N GLU A 543 -24.78 -6.17 -10.45
CA GLU A 543 -24.54 -7.56 -10.79
C GLU A 543 -23.24 -8.09 -10.17
N GLU A 544 -23.36 -8.67 -8.98
CA GLU A 544 -22.20 -9.11 -8.21
C GLU A 544 -21.34 -10.17 -8.91
N LYS A 545 -21.91 -10.98 -9.80
CA LYS A 545 -21.19 -12.01 -10.57
C LYS A 545 -20.74 -11.53 -11.94
N ARG A 546 -20.54 -10.22 -12.08
CA ARG A 546 -20.01 -9.63 -13.32
C ARG A 546 -18.64 -9.02 -13.06
N ALA A 547 -17.62 -9.53 -13.76
CA ALA A 547 -16.34 -8.87 -13.92
C ALA A 547 -16.32 -8.17 -15.28
N THR A 548 -15.79 -6.95 -15.34
CA THR A 548 -15.60 -6.24 -16.62
C THR A 548 -14.15 -5.79 -16.73
N LEU A 549 -13.51 -6.04 -17.86
CA LEU A 549 -12.26 -5.40 -18.25
C LEU A 549 -12.59 -4.24 -19.20
N LEU A 550 -12.25 -3.02 -18.81
CA LEU A 550 -12.38 -1.83 -19.62
C LEU A 550 -11.04 -1.48 -20.26
N LEU A 551 -11.08 -1.12 -21.54
CA LEU A 551 -9.96 -0.58 -22.31
C LEU A 551 -10.29 0.85 -22.72
N LEU A 552 -9.45 1.81 -22.30
CA LEU A 552 -9.54 3.21 -22.74
C LEU A 552 -8.34 3.59 -23.61
N ASP A 553 -8.55 4.48 -24.57
CA ASP A 553 -7.45 5.19 -25.22
C ASP A 553 -6.80 6.12 -24.18
N ALA A 554 -5.51 5.98 -23.95
CA ALA A 554 -4.83 6.76 -22.93
C ALA A 554 -4.64 8.24 -23.32
N LYS A 555 -4.82 8.62 -24.61
CA LYS A 555 -4.74 10.01 -25.07
C LYS A 555 -5.95 10.83 -24.66
N ASP A 556 -7.14 10.30 -24.86
CA ASP A 556 -8.39 11.06 -24.72
C ASP A 556 -9.43 10.42 -23.80
N MET A 557 -9.09 9.30 -23.16
CA MET A 557 -9.93 8.55 -22.23
C MET A 557 -11.21 7.98 -22.86
N THR A 558 -11.27 7.85 -24.20
CA THR A 558 -12.42 7.24 -24.89
C THR A 558 -12.40 5.71 -24.72
N GLU A 559 -13.59 5.12 -24.63
CA GLU A 559 -13.72 3.67 -24.55
C GLU A 559 -13.38 3.02 -25.91
N MET A 560 -12.40 2.13 -25.88
CA MET A 560 -12.02 1.30 -27.02
C MET A 560 -12.76 -0.04 -27.02
N ALA A 561 -12.83 -0.67 -25.85
CA ALA A 561 -13.52 -1.95 -25.67
C ALA A 561 -13.94 -2.18 -24.21
N ARG A 562 -14.99 -2.97 -24.06
CA ARG A 562 -15.43 -3.60 -22.81
C ARG A 562 -15.50 -5.10 -23.00
N VAL A 563 -15.00 -5.84 -22.02
CA VAL A 563 -15.08 -7.30 -22.01
C VAL A 563 -15.77 -7.73 -20.74
N LYS A 564 -16.96 -8.32 -20.87
CA LYS A 564 -17.79 -8.76 -19.74
C LYS A 564 -17.66 -10.25 -19.54
N PHE A 565 -17.57 -10.66 -18.27
CA PHE A 565 -17.43 -12.04 -17.87
C PHE A 565 -18.49 -12.38 -16.83
N GLN A 566 -19.18 -13.51 -17.02
CA GLN A 566 -20.06 -14.08 -16.01
C GLN A 566 -19.25 -15.00 -15.10
N THR A 567 -18.93 -14.52 -13.88
CA THR A 567 -18.08 -15.23 -12.93
C THR A 567 -18.82 -16.32 -12.16
N ALA A 568 -18.09 -17.30 -11.63
CA ALA A 568 -18.68 -18.42 -10.89
C ALA A 568 -19.26 -17.99 -9.52
N GLY A 569 -18.68 -17.00 -8.88
CA GLY A 569 -19.14 -16.38 -7.64
C GLY A 569 -19.00 -14.86 -7.71
N THR A 570 -19.19 -14.17 -6.59
CA THR A 570 -19.13 -12.72 -6.49
C THR A 570 -17.76 -12.17 -6.91
N PHE A 571 -17.76 -11.20 -7.83
CA PHE A 571 -16.57 -10.45 -8.21
C PHE A 571 -16.29 -9.35 -7.16
N THR A 572 -15.06 -9.25 -6.71
CA THR A 572 -14.64 -8.36 -5.63
C THR A 572 -13.67 -7.29 -6.12
N GLY A 573 -13.58 -6.20 -5.38
CA GLY A 573 -12.65 -5.11 -5.68
C GLY A 573 -11.19 -5.56 -5.66
N THR A 574 -10.35 -4.87 -6.44
CA THR A 574 -8.91 -5.11 -6.49
C THR A 574 -8.15 -3.83 -6.17
N PHE A 575 -7.00 -3.96 -5.49
CA PHE A 575 -6.13 -2.83 -5.21
C PHE A 575 -5.17 -2.59 -6.37
N HIS A 576 -4.15 -3.43 -6.51
CA HIS A 576 -3.09 -3.23 -7.48
C HIS A 576 -2.98 -4.37 -8.48
N GLY A 577 -2.40 -4.06 -9.64
CA GLY A 577 -2.16 -5.04 -10.67
C GLY A 577 -0.85 -4.82 -11.41
N GLN A 578 -0.51 -5.82 -12.20
CA GLN A 578 0.68 -5.83 -13.04
C GLN A 578 0.32 -6.33 -14.44
N TRP A 579 0.76 -5.61 -15.46
CA TRP A 579 0.73 -6.09 -16.84
C TRP A 579 2.02 -6.82 -17.19
N ALA A 580 1.92 -7.93 -17.90
CA ALA A 580 3.03 -8.66 -18.48
C ALA A 580 2.79 -8.91 -19.96
N ASN A 581 3.69 -8.43 -20.82
CA ASN A 581 3.65 -8.68 -22.25
C ASN A 581 3.92 -10.15 -22.57
N GLN A 582 3.35 -10.63 -23.66
CA GLN A 582 3.53 -12.02 -24.09
C GLN A 582 4.96 -12.31 -24.61
N ALA A 583 5.60 -11.31 -25.21
CA ALA A 583 6.93 -11.42 -25.81
C ALA A 583 8.07 -11.22 -24.80
N ASP A 584 7.83 -10.47 -23.76
CA ASP A 584 8.85 -10.04 -22.81
C ASP A 584 8.57 -10.62 -21.43
N ARG A 585 9.32 -11.67 -21.08
CA ARG A 585 9.27 -12.26 -19.74
C ARG A 585 9.69 -11.29 -18.62
N ILE A 586 10.00 -10.02 -18.95
CA ILE A 586 10.70 -9.10 -18.04
C ILE A 586 10.21 -7.64 -18.13
N HIS A 587 9.27 -7.24 -18.98
CA HIS A 587 8.81 -5.84 -18.98
C HIS A 587 7.61 -5.66 -18.07
N LEU A 588 7.91 -5.15 -17.02
CA LEU A 588 7.39 -4.84 -15.71
C LEU A 588 6.82 -3.42 -15.64
N PHE A 589 6.30 -2.86 -16.72
CA PHE A 589 5.92 -1.46 -16.69
C PHE A 589 4.53 -1.23 -17.24
#